data_d1497ef6fbb0ba8dec1508bc228f06a9
#
_entry.id   d1497ef6fbb0ba8dec1508bc228f06a9
#
_cell.length_a   1.000
_cell.length_b   1.000
_cell.length_c   1.000
_cell.angle_alpha   90.00
_cell.angle_beta   90.00
_cell.angle_gamma   90.00
#
_symmetry.space_group_name_H-M   'P 1'
#
loop_
_entity.id
_entity.type
_entity.pdbx_description
1 polymer ?
#
loop_
_entity_poly.entity_id
_entity_poly.type
_entity_poly.pdbx_seq_one_letter_code
_entity_poly.pdbx_strand_id
1 'polypeptide(L)'
;VNDFWITYTDDLKTNQFYSDISALNQQGIETKRKKIFVHEPFVNNGLTIYQTDWNIVGLKVQVNEDLPIQLPLQKINKNGRRFWFTSVPLTKTSENNTLLILINDLRGNVLVYDKKGTLLTESTIGSKIAINQKSQITFNEFITSTGLQIKKDPGIPIVYFSFFFLMVSIYVSFLSYSQIWELESNFDLVTGGTSNRAVLSFQEEFR
;
A
#
# COMPACT_ATOMS: atom_id res chain seq x y z
N VAL A 1 -8.08 4.37 10.45
CA VAL A 1 -8.13 2.95 10.04
C VAL A 1 -9.18 2.28 10.92
N ASN A 2 -10.16 1.67 10.32
CA ASN A 2 -11.26 1.01 11.02
C ASN A 2 -10.93 -0.46 11.30
N ASP A 3 -10.33 -1.13 10.30
CA ASP A 3 -9.99 -2.53 10.39
C ASP A 3 -8.77 -2.86 9.53
N PHE A 4 -8.08 -3.95 9.85
CA PHE A 4 -6.94 -4.48 9.12
C PHE A 4 -6.97 -6.00 9.18
N TRP A 5 -6.82 -6.67 8.02
CA TRP A 5 -6.75 -8.13 7.95
C TRP A 5 -5.85 -8.60 6.80
N ILE A 6 -5.45 -9.86 6.88
CA ILE A 6 -4.60 -10.53 5.89
C ILE A 6 -5.32 -11.77 5.38
N THR A 7 -5.20 -12.02 4.09
CA THR A 7 -5.57 -13.28 3.47
C THR A 7 -4.33 -14.12 3.17
N TYR A 8 -4.46 -15.42 3.26
CA TYR A 8 -3.37 -16.37 3.03
C TYR A 8 -3.72 -17.28 1.84
N THR A 9 -2.69 -17.75 1.14
CA THR A 9 -2.81 -18.81 0.14
C THR A 9 -2.95 -20.17 0.81
N ASP A 10 -3.32 -21.22 0.06
CA ASP A 10 -3.38 -22.60 0.55
C ASP A 10 -2.03 -23.07 1.11
N ASP A 11 -0.92 -22.59 0.56
CA ASP A 11 0.45 -22.82 1.06
C ASP A 11 0.81 -21.99 2.33
N LEU A 12 -0.17 -21.36 2.96
CA LEU A 12 -0.01 -20.55 4.17
C LEU A 12 0.92 -19.33 4.01
N LYS A 13 1.15 -18.87 2.80
CA LYS A 13 1.86 -17.61 2.53
C LYS A 13 0.88 -16.44 2.53
N THR A 14 1.34 -15.27 2.91
CA THR A 14 0.56 -14.05 2.79
C THR A 14 0.17 -13.82 1.33
N ASN A 15 -1.12 -13.82 1.03
CA ASN A 15 -1.64 -13.52 -0.29
C ASN A 15 -1.81 -12.01 -0.45
N GLN A 16 -2.63 -11.40 0.39
CA GLN A 16 -2.92 -9.97 0.34
C GLN A 16 -3.25 -9.45 1.74
N PHE A 17 -3.00 -8.17 1.97
CA PHE A 17 -3.40 -7.49 3.20
C PHE A 17 -4.24 -6.26 2.86
N TYR A 18 -5.22 -6.01 3.70
CA TYR A 18 -6.29 -5.04 3.48
C TYR A 18 -6.40 -4.11 4.67
N SER A 19 -6.73 -2.85 4.40
CA SER A 19 -7.15 -1.89 5.41
C SER A 19 -8.49 -1.28 5.02
N ASP A 20 -9.38 -1.17 5.96
CA ASP A 20 -10.60 -0.39 5.84
C ASP A 20 -10.34 1.01 6.43
N ILE A 21 -10.36 2.02 5.59
CA ILE A 21 -10.03 3.39 6.00
C ILE A 21 -11.18 4.35 5.73
N SER A 22 -11.34 5.31 6.65
CA SER A 22 -12.32 6.38 6.55
C SER A 22 -11.62 7.74 6.56
N ALA A 23 -12.08 8.63 5.69
CA ALA A 23 -11.76 10.05 5.78
C ALA A 23 -12.81 10.72 6.66
N LEU A 24 -12.34 11.50 7.63
CA LEU A 24 -13.17 12.27 8.53
C LEU A 24 -13.04 13.75 8.19
N ASN A 25 -14.11 14.51 8.37
CA ASN A 25 -14.06 15.97 8.32
C ASN A 25 -13.54 16.55 9.66
N GLN A 26 -13.46 17.88 9.75
CA GLN A 26 -13.00 18.57 10.98
C GLN A 26 -13.90 18.31 12.21
N GLN A 27 -15.16 17.91 11.97
CA GLN A 27 -16.12 17.59 13.04
C GLN A 27 -16.08 16.09 13.43
N GLY A 28 -15.17 15.30 12.83
CA GLY A 28 -15.05 13.86 13.08
C GLY A 28 -16.09 13.00 12.35
N ILE A 29 -16.87 13.57 11.44
CA ILE A 29 -17.89 12.84 10.67
C ILE A 29 -17.22 12.16 9.47
N GLU A 30 -17.53 10.90 9.26
CA GLU A 30 -17.07 10.13 8.10
C GLU A 30 -17.62 10.71 6.79
N THR A 31 -16.72 11.10 5.89
CA THR A 31 -17.07 11.67 4.58
C THR A 31 -16.89 10.68 3.45
N LYS A 32 -15.95 9.74 3.61
CA LYS A 32 -15.67 8.71 2.62
C LYS A 32 -15.02 7.51 3.30
N ARG A 33 -15.42 6.31 2.89
CA ARG A 33 -14.86 5.05 3.37
C ARG A 33 -14.46 4.16 2.20
N LYS A 34 -13.34 3.47 2.30
CA LYS A 34 -12.91 2.51 1.29
C LYS A 34 -12.01 1.45 1.90
N LYS A 35 -12.21 0.22 1.47
CA LYS A 35 -11.28 -0.88 1.64
C LYS A 35 -10.14 -0.73 0.64
N ILE A 36 -8.90 -0.70 1.11
CA ILE A 36 -7.69 -0.58 0.29
C ILE A 36 -6.78 -1.79 0.44
N PHE A 37 -5.95 -2.01 -0.57
CA PHE A 37 -4.88 -2.99 -0.59
C PHE A 37 -3.74 -2.49 -1.50
N VAL A 38 -2.65 -3.26 -1.66
CA VAL A 38 -1.38 -2.79 -2.26
C VAL A 38 -1.55 -2.07 -3.60
N HIS A 39 -2.42 -2.56 -4.49
CA HIS A 39 -2.62 -1.98 -5.81
C HIS A 39 -3.89 -1.11 -5.94
N GLU A 40 -4.64 -0.96 -4.86
CA GLU A 40 -5.86 -0.16 -4.87
C GLU A 40 -5.86 0.91 -3.77
N PRO A 41 -5.37 2.12 -4.09
CA PRO A 41 -5.26 3.20 -3.11
C PRO A 41 -6.60 3.87 -2.82
N PHE A 42 -6.63 4.62 -1.73
CA PHE A 42 -7.69 5.55 -1.40
C PHE A 42 -7.34 6.94 -1.93
N VAL A 43 -8.22 7.48 -2.77
CA VAL A 43 -8.05 8.84 -3.30
C VAL A 43 -9.13 9.74 -2.71
N ASN A 44 -8.70 10.83 -2.07
CA ASN A 44 -9.56 11.83 -1.48
C ASN A 44 -8.92 13.21 -1.51
N ASN A 45 -9.61 14.21 -2.05
CA ASN A 45 -9.19 15.61 -2.11
C ASN A 45 -7.75 15.84 -2.61
N GLY A 46 -7.35 15.13 -3.68
CA GLY A 46 -6.01 15.23 -4.27
C GLY A 46 -4.91 14.52 -3.47
N LEU A 47 -5.28 13.82 -2.39
CA LEU A 47 -4.39 12.93 -1.65
C LEU A 47 -4.62 11.49 -2.12
N THR A 48 -3.56 10.76 -2.32
CA THR A 48 -3.59 9.32 -2.60
C THR A 48 -2.92 8.58 -1.46
N ILE A 49 -3.65 7.67 -0.83
CA ILE A 49 -3.18 6.87 0.31
C ILE A 49 -3.00 5.44 -0.16
N TYR A 50 -1.76 4.97 -0.11
CA TYR A 50 -1.36 3.62 -0.48
C TYR A 50 -1.13 2.78 0.77
N GLN A 51 -1.52 1.53 0.70
CA GLN A 51 -1.10 0.54 1.68
C GLN A 51 0.27 -0.02 1.28
N THR A 52 1.25 0.07 2.19
CA THR A 52 2.65 -0.27 1.87
C THR A 52 3.20 -1.41 2.71
N ASP A 53 2.83 -1.50 3.98
CA ASP A 53 3.35 -2.53 4.90
C ASP A 53 2.34 -2.84 6.00
N TRP A 54 2.67 -3.82 6.82
CA TRP A 54 1.94 -4.17 8.02
C TRP A 54 2.90 -4.72 9.09
N ASN A 55 2.48 -4.63 10.35
CA ASN A 55 3.27 -5.13 11.45
C ASN A 55 2.35 -5.65 12.58
N ILE A 56 2.88 -6.51 13.44
CA ILE A 56 2.29 -6.84 14.73
C ILE A 56 3.11 -6.07 15.77
N VAL A 57 2.47 -5.14 16.44
CA VAL A 57 3.16 -4.23 17.38
C VAL A 57 3.01 -4.65 18.82
N GLY A 58 2.00 -5.46 19.12
CA GLY A 58 1.75 -5.93 20.47
C GLY A 58 0.90 -7.18 20.53
N LEU A 59 0.88 -7.76 21.72
CA LEU A 59 0.06 -8.90 22.11
C LEU A 59 -0.63 -8.55 23.42
N LYS A 60 -1.95 -8.71 23.47
CA LYS A 60 -2.71 -8.57 24.69
C LYS A 60 -2.84 -9.92 25.37
N VAL A 61 -2.33 -9.99 26.58
CA VAL A 61 -2.21 -11.23 27.36
C VAL A 61 -2.83 -11.04 28.73
N GLN A 62 -3.50 -12.06 29.20
CA GLN A 62 -4.00 -12.15 30.57
C GLN A 62 -3.31 -13.29 31.28
N VAL A 63 -2.67 -13.00 32.40
CA VAL A 63 -2.03 -14.00 33.28
C VAL A 63 -2.94 -14.23 34.46
N ASN A 64 -3.34 -15.49 34.64
CA ASN A 64 -4.33 -15.88 35.62
C ASN A 64 -5.66 -15.12 35.46
N GLU A 65 -6.19 -14.56 36.53
CA GLU A 65 -7.40 -13.75 36.59
C GLU A 65 -7.09 -12.24 36.69
N ASP A 66 -5.80 -11.86 36.53
CA ASP A 66 -5.37 -10.48 36.53
C ASP A 66 -5.93 -9.70 35.28
N LEU A 67 -5.85 -8.38 35.34
CA LEU A 67 -6.25 -7.55 34.20
C LEU A 67 -5.36 -7.86 32.99
N PRO A 68 -5.91 -7.87 31.76
CA PRO A 68 -5.13 -8.04 30.55
C PRO A 68 -4.05 -6.96 30.42
N ILE A 69 -2.84 -7.38 30.12
CA ILE A 69 -1.70 -6.50 29.86
C ILE A 69 -1.35 -6.50 28.38
N GLN A 70 -0.87 -5.37 27.91
CA GLN A 70 -0.41 -5.22 26.55
C GLN A 70 1.12 -5.30 26.54
N LEU A 71 1.65 -6.29 25.81
CA LEU A 71 3.07 -6.50 25.67
C LEU A 71 3.54 -6.05 24.27
N PRO A 72 4.58 -5.23 24.20
CA PRO A 72 5.18 -4.86 22.92
C PRO A 72 5.86 -6.08 22.30
N LEU A 73 5.77 -6.20 20.98
CA LEU A 73 6.43 -7.23 20.19
C LEU A 73 7.64 -6.68 19.46
N GLN A 74 8.76 -7.40 19.55
CA GLN A 74 9.95 -7.12 18.77
C GLN A 74 9.92 -7.94 17.48
N LYS A 75 10.23 -7.32 16.36
CA LYS A 75 10.26 -7.94 15.04
C LYS A 75 11.66 -8.41 14.70
N ILE A 76 11.79 -9.66 14.27
CA ILE A 76 13.01 -10.22 13.71
C ILE A 76 12.73 -10.72 12.31
N ASN A 77 13.66 -10.44 11.38
CA ASN A 77 13.66 -11.01 10.04
C ASN A 77 14.73 -12.09 9.96
N LYS A 78 14.34 -13.33 9.67
CA LYS A 78 15.25 -14.45 9.49
C LYS A 78 14.88 -15.22 8.23
N ASN A 79 15.84 -15.39 7.32
CA ASN A 79 15.65 -16.11 6.04
C ASN A 79 14.44 -15.60 5.22
N GLY A 80 14.24 -14.27 5.18
CA GLY A 80 13.12 -13.66 4.46
C GLY A 80 11.75 -13.81 5.12
N ARG A 81 11.69 -14.43 6.30
CA ARG A 81 10.46 -14.55 7.11
C ARG A 81 10.49 -13.58 8.27
N ARG A 82 9.33 -13.01 8.58
CA ARG A 82 9.12 -12.13 9.72
C ARG A 82 8.68 -12.97 10.91
N PHE A 83 9.27 -12.70 12.06
CA PHE A 83 8.88 -13.28 13.35
C PHE A 83 8.71 -12.16 14.35
N TRP A 84 7.78 -12.31 15.26
CA TRP A 84 7.58 -11.38 16.37
C TRP A 84 7.73 -12.14 17.66
N PHE A 85 8.41 -11.54 18.63
CA PHE A 85 8.61 -12.16 19.91
C PHE A 85 8.45 -11.16 21.03
N THR A 86 8.08 -11.69 22.19
CA THR A 86 8.01 -10.97 23.46
C THR A 86 8.27 -11.91 24.60
N SER A 87 8.46 -11.37 25.80
CA SER A 87 8.60 -12.13 27.03
C SER A 87 7.49 -11.78 28.01
N VAL A 88 6.92 -12.81 28.63
CA VAL A 88 5.84 -12.70 29.62
C VAL A 88 6.35 -13.18 30.97
N PRO A 89 6.41 -12.33 32.01
CA PRO A 89 6.69 -12.77 33.35
C PRO A 89 5.46 -13.43 33.94
N LEU A 90 5.60 -14.66 34.43
CA LEU A 90 4.51 -15.40 35.10
C LEU A 90 4.22 -14.92 36.53
N THR A 91 5.19 -14.28 37.16
CA THR A 91 5.08 -13.73 38.51
C THR A 91 5.78 -12.39 38.61
N LYS A 92 5.19 -11.46 39.36
CA LYS A 92 5.75 -10.10 39.59
C LYS A 92 7.10 -10.10 40.33
N THR A 93 7.51 -11.21 40.95
CA THR A 93 8.62 -11.26 41.94
C THR A 93 9.81 -12.11 41.50
N SER A 94 9.76 -12.81 40.37
CA SER A 94 10.86 -13.70 40.02
C SER A 94 11.15 -13.66 38.52
N GLU A 95 12.32 -13.09 38.16
CA GLU A 95 12.84 -13.05 36.75
C GLU A 95 13.09 -14.47 36.19
N ASN A 96 13.06 -15.50 37.02
CA ASN A 96 13.32 -16.89 36.59
C ASN A 96 12.12 -17.55 35.91
N ASN A 97 10.90 -17.01 36.07
CA ASN A 97 9.68 -17.56 35.48
C ASN A 97 9.17 -16.72 34.30
N THR A 98 10.03 -16.47 33.32
CA THR A 98 9.70 -15.74 32.11
C THR A 98 9.49 -16.71 30.96
N LEU A 99 8.41 -16.58 30.23
CA LEU A 99 8.14 -17.30 28.98
C LEU A 99 8.50 -16.43 27.79
N LEU A 100 9.04 -17.06 26.75
CA LEU A 100 9.24 -16.44 25.45
C LEU A 100 8.07 -16.81 24.54
N ILE A 101 7.46 -15.82 23.93
CA ILE A 101 6.37 -15.97 23.00
C ILE A 101 6.87 -15.61 21.61
N LEU A 102 6.62 -16.51 20.65
CA LEU A 102 6.96 -16.32 19.24
C LEU A 102 5.70 -16.40 18.40
N ILE A 103 5.56 -15.45 17.46
CA ILE A 103 4.44 -15.32 16.53
C ILE A 103 5.00 -15.28 15.12
N ASN A 104 4.45 -16.09 14.24
CA ASN A 104 4.90 -16.20 12.84
C ASN A 104 4.00 -15.41 11.88
N ASP A 105 2.70 -15.28 12.21
CA ASP A 105 1.71 -14.68 11.34
C ASP A 105 0.46 -14.22 12.12
N LEU A 106 -0.54 -13.69 11.43
CA LEU A 106 -1.80 -13.21 12.03
C LEU A 106 -2.92 -14.25 12.06
N ARG A 107 -2.64 -15.53 11.80
CA ARG A 107 -3.66 -16.59 11.86
C ARG A 107 -4.09 -16.94 13.30
N GLY A 108 -3.39 -16.38 14.25
CA GLY A 108 -3.70 -16.57 15.66
C GLY A 108 -2.78 -17.57 16.36
N ASN A 109 -1.82 -18.20 15.67
CA ASN A 109 -0.92 -19.17 16.26
C ASN A 109 0.16 -18.50 17.10
N VAL A 110 0.36 -19.00 18.31
CA VAL A 110 1.31 -18.50 19.29
C VAL A 110 2.15 -19.66 19.79
N LEU A 111 3.47 -19.57 19.62
CA LEU A 111 4.43 -20.56 20.13
C LEU A 111 4.99 -20.08 21.46
N VAL A 112 4.95 -20.94 22.47
CA VAL A 112 5.39 -20.62 23.82
C VAL A 112 6.63 -21.44 24.17
N TYR A 113 7.70 -20.75 24.49
CA TYR A 113 8.99 -21.33 24.86
C TYR A 113 9.35 -21.01 26.31
N ASP A 114 10.11 -21.89 26.91
CA ASP A 114 10.76 -21.61 28.18
C ASP A 114 11.99 -20.68 27.99
N LYS A 115 12.59 -20.26 29.08
CA LYS A 115 13.80 -19.43 29.09
C LYS A 115 15.02 -20.11 28.43
N LYS A 116 15.01 -21.43 28.31
CA LYS A 116 16.07 -22.25 27.69
C LYS A 116 15.88 -22.40 26.17
N GLY A 117 14.74 -21.90 25.65
CA GLY A 117 14.40 -22.01 24.21
C GLY A 117 13.73 -23.36 23.88
N THR A 118 13.25 -24.12 24.86
CA THR A 118 12.48 -25.35 24.63
C THR A 118 11.01 -24.97 24.36
N LEU A 119 10.42 -25.51 23.30
CA LEU A 119 9.00 -25.36 23.04
C LEU A 119 8.16 -26.06 24.10
N LEU A 120 7.38 -25.29 24.83
CA LEU A 120 6.47 -25.83 25.86
C LEU A 120 5.13 -26.22 25.26
N THR A 121 4.55 -25.36 24.48
CA THR A 121 3.23 -25.60 23.87
C THR A 121 3.00 -24.66 22.67
N GLU A 122 2.07 -25.06 21.82
CA GLU A 122 1.49 -24.24 20.77
C GLU A 122 0.06 -23.88 21.17
N SER A 123 -0.36 -22.65 20.93
CA SER A 123 -1.64 -22.11 21.32
C SER A 123 -2.21 -21.21 20.24
N THR A 124 -3.46 -20.82 20.40
CA THR A 124 -4.13 -19.88 19.49
C THR A 124 -4.71 -18.70 20.26
N ILE A 125 -4.90 -17.59 19.56
CA ILE A 125 -5.62 -16.43 20.13
C ILE A 125 -7.01 -16.86 20.59
N GLY A 126 -7.41 -16.36 21.76
CA GLY A 126 -8.67 -16.72 22.43
C GLY A 126 -8.56 -17.98 23.29
N SER A 127 -7.48 -18.75 23.20
CA SER A 127 -7.32 -19.97 24.02
C SER A 127 -6.62 -19.68 25.35
N LYS A 128 -6.99 -20.48 26.35
CA LYS A 128 -6.43 -20.45 27.69
C LYS A 128 -5.50 -21.67 27.86
N ILE A 129 -4.26 -21.43 28.24
CA ILE A 129 -3.26 -22.48 28.47
C ILE A 129 -2.83 -22.51 29.95
N ALA A 130 -2.73 -23.69 30.52
CA ALA A 130 -2.10 -23.91 31.81
C ALA A 130 -0.61 -24.14 31.59
N ILE A 131 0.24 -23.29 32.14
CA ILE A 131 1.70 -23.45 32.05
C ILE A 131 2.19 -24.37 33.18
N ASN A 132 1.58 -24.21 34.33
CA ASN A 132 1.81 -25.08 35.47
C ASN A 132 0.54 -25.11 36.37
N GLN A 133 0.58 -25.85 37.47
CA GLN A 133 -0.58 -25.98 38.38
C GLN A 133 -1.08 -24.63 38.96
N LYS A 134 -0.27 -23.55 38.88
CA LYS A 134 -0.58 -22.26 39.51
C LYS A 134 -0.68 -21.10 38.53
N SER A 135 -0.34 -21.31 37.26
CA SER A 135 -0.28 -20.22 36.29
C SER A 135 -0.96 -20.61 34.98
N GLN A 136 -1.90 -19.76 34.57
CA GLN A 136 -2.63 -19.84 33.32
C GLN A 136 -2.37 -18.57 32.50
N ILE A 137 -2.32 -18.70 31.19
CA ILE A 137 -2.19 -17.58 30.28
C ILE A 137 -3.29 -17.66 29.23
N THR A 138 -3.91 -16.53 28.97
CA THR A 138 -4.86 -16.34 27.86
C THR A 138 -4.29 -15.34 26.92
N PHE A 139 -4.18 -15.69 25.62
CA PHE A 139 -3.81 -14.77 24.55
C PHE A 139 -5.09 -14.17 23.98
N ASN A 140 -5.32 -12.88 24.24
CA ASN A 140 -6.59 -12.23 23.90
C ASN A 140 -6.63 -11.83 22.43
N GLU A 141 -5.69 -10.98 22.01
CA GLU A 141 -5.66 -10.44 20.66
C GLU A 141 -4.26 -9.94 20.24
N PHE A 142 -4.00 -9.94 18.94
CA PHE A 142 -2.85 -9.23 18.38
C PHE A 142 -3.19 -7.75 18.18
N ILE A 143 -2.24 -6.89 18.50
CA ILE A 143 -2.31 -5.48 18.18
C ILE A 143 -1.51 -5.27 16.92
N THR A 144 -2.22 -4.98 15.84
CA THR A 144 -1.64 -4.82 14.52
C THR A 144 -1.48 -3.36 14.16
N SER A 145 -0.58 -3.08 13.23
CA SER A 145 -0.47 -1.78 12.57
C SER A 145 -0.38 -1.96 11.06
N THR A 146 -0.97 -1.03 10.33
CA THR A 146 -0.86 -0.95 8.87
C THR A 146 0.02 0.22 8.49
N GLY A 147 0.95 0.01 7.54
CA GLY A 147 1.78 1.06 6.96
C GLY A 147 1.02 1.75 5.83
N LEU A 148 0.77 3.03 5.97
CA LEU A 148 0.11 3.85 4.97
C LEU A 148 1.08 4.93 4.47
N GLN A 149 1.21 5.05 3.15
CA GLN A 149 1.96 6.11 2.50
C GLN A 149 0.97 7.12 1.91
N ILE A 150 1.07 8.37 2.33
CA ILE A 150 0.25 9.45 1.80
C ILE A 150 1.07 10.21 0.76
N LYS A 151 0.51 10.32 -0.46
CA LYS A 151 1.12 11.04 -1.57
C LYS A 151 0.21 12.17 -2.03
N LYS A 152 0.78 13.35 -2.25
CA LYS A 152 0.16 14.47 -2.95
C LYS A 152 1.08 14.87 -4.09
N ASP A 153 0.57 14.82 -5.31
CA ASP A 153 1.36 15.13 -6.49
C ASP A 153 0.68 16.25 -7.30
N PRO A 154 1.05 17.51 -7.06
CA PRO A 154 0.51 18.64 -7.79
C PRO A 154 1.04 18.74 -9.23
N GLY A 155 2.07 17.97 -9.59
CA GLY A 155 2.65 17.95 -10.93
C GLY A 155 1.85 17.17 -11.96
N ILE A 156 0.97 16.26 -11.54
CA ILE A 156 0.17 15.43 -12.45
C ILE A 156 -0.61 16.25 -13.49
N PRO A 157 -1.36 17.30 -13.13
CA PRO A 157 -2.06 18.13 -14.12
C PRO A 157 -1.12 18.77 -15.14
N ILE A 158 0.07 19.20 -14.71
CA ILE A 158 1.08 19.82 -15.57
C ILE A 158 1.58 18.83 -16.61
N VAL A 159 1.82 17.59 -16.20
CA VAL A 159 2.25 16.51 -17.11
C VAL A 159 1.18 16.21 -18.17
N TYR A 160 -0.09 16.06 -17.74
CA TYR A 160 -1.19 15.84 -18.70
C TYR A 160 -1.35 17.01 -19.68
N PHE A 161 -1.20 18.25 -19.20
CA PHE A 161 -1.25 19.43 -20.04
C PHE A 161 -0.10 19.45 -21.07
N SER A 162 1.10 19.06 -20.65
CA SER A 162 2.25 18.93 -21.57
C SER A 162 2.03 17.87 -22.63
N PHE A 163 1.47 16.71 -22.29
CA PHE A 163 1.09 15.68 -23.27
C PHE A 163 0.03 16.17 -24.25
N PHE A 164 -0.97 16.92 -23.78
CA PHE A 164 -1.97 17.52 -24.65
C PHE A 164 -1.31 18.44 -25.68
N PHE A 165 -0.43 19.34 -25.28
CA PHE A 165 0.29 20.21 -26.20
C PHE A 165 1.18 19.45 -27.17
N LEU A 166 1.81 18.38 -26.71
CA LEU A 166 2.60 17.53 -27.59
C LEU A 166 1.72 16.90 -28.68
N MET A 167 0.56 16.38 -28.35
CA MET A 167 -0.39 15.84 -29.33
C MET A 167 -0.86 16.90 -30.32
N VAL A 168 -1.22 18.09 -29.82
CA VAL A 168 -1.62 19.23 -30.70
C VAL A 168 -0.48 19.62 -31.61
N SER A 169 0.74 19.73 -31.12
CA SER A 169 1.93 20.08 -31.91
C SER A 169 2.20 19.04 -33.02
N ILE A 170 2.07 17.76 -32.70
CA ILE A 170 2.19 16.69 -33.69
C ILE A 170 1.11 16.86 -34.78
N TYR A 171 -0.14 17.06 -34.38
CA TYR A 171 -1.25 17.25 -35.30
C TYR A 171 -1.01 18.42 -36.24
N VAL A 172 -0.65 19.61 -35.69
CA VAL A 172 -0.34 20.81 -36.47
C VAL A 172 0.85 20.56 -37.40
N SER A 173 1.86 19.81 -36.95
CA SER A 173 3.01 19.44 -37.77
C SER A 173 2.65 18.59 -39.01
N PHE A 174 1.54 17.84 -38.95
CA PHE A 174 1.06 17.03 -40.08
C PHE A 174 0.19 17.82 -41.07
N LEU A 175 -0.25 19.03 -40.73
CA LEU A 175 -1.01 19.85 -41.67
C LEU A 175 -0.11 20.26 -42.83
N SER A 176 -0.57 19.97 -44.05
CA SER A 176 0.07 20.48 -45.25
C SER A 176 -0.31 21.94 -45.45
N TYR A 177 0.67 22.74 -45.76
CA TYR A 177 0.52 24.15 -46.08
C TYR A 177 1.14 24.40 -47.44
N SER A 178 0.33 25.00 -48.37
CA SER A 178 0.77 25.33 -49.73
C SER A 178 0.51 26.81 -49.98
N GLN A 179 1.44 27.46 -50.64
CA GLN A 179 1.33 28.86 -51.09
C GLN A 179 1.44 28.89 -52.59
N ILE A 180 0.58 29.68 -53.22
CA ILE A 180 0.58 29.95 -54.63
C ILE A 180 0.73 31.45 -54.81
N TRP A 181 1.61 31.86 -55.71
CA TRP A 181 1.80 33.24 -56.09
C TRP A 181 1.51 33.38 -57.59
N GLU A 182 0.79 34.44 -57.98
CA GLU A 182 0.52 34.82 -59.37
C GLU A 182 1.10 36.19 -59.61
N LEU A 183 1.87 36.30 -60.70
CA LEU A 183 2.39 37.56 -61.19
C LEU A 183 1.78 37.80 -62.57
N GLU A 184 0.93 38.82 -62.67
CA GLU A 184 0.32 39.25 -63.90
C GLU A 184 1.20 40.34 -64.56
N SER A 185 1.62 40.10 -65.79
CA SER A 185 2.32 41.06 -66.65
C SER A 185 1.49 41.27 -67.91
N ASN A 186 1.69 42.40 -68.61
CA ASN A 186 0.85 42.80 -69.73
C ASN A 186 0.66 41.76 -70.85
N PHE A 187 1.45 40.72 -70.93
CA PHE A 187 1.37 39.64 -71.92
C PHE A 187 1.48 38.22 -71.40
N ASP A 188 1.88 38.06 -70.15
CA ASP A 188 2.12 36.71 -69.55
C ASP A 188 1.65 36.67 -68.15
N LEU A 189 1.07 35.51 -67.76
CA LEU A 189 0.74 35.12 -66.36
C LEU A 189 1.77 34.11 -65.90
N VAL A 190 2.57 34.49 -64.89
CA VAL A 190 3.55 33.60 -64.29
C VAL A 190 3.05 33.16 -62.94
N THR A 191 2.83 31.86 -62.78
CA THR A 191 2.40 31.23 -61.49
C THR A 191 3.53 30.44 -60.85
N GLY A 192 3.67 30.57 -59.56
CA GLY A 192 4.65 29.80 -58.78
C GLY A 192 4.02 29.31 -57.49
N GLY A 193 4.44 28.17 -57.01
CA GLY A 193 3.91 27.61 -55.76
C GLY A 193 4.94 26.79 -54.97
N THR A 194 4.73 26.72 -53.67
CA THR A 194 5.50 25.86 -52.78
C THR A 194 4.60 25.19 -51.77
N SER A 195 4.97 23.98 -51.39
CA SER A 195 4.29 23.23 -50.34
C SER A 195 5.31 22.69 -49.34
N ASN A 196 4.96 22.69 -48.04
CA ASN A 196 5.83 22.17 -47.00
C ASN A 196 5.78 20.64 -46.90
N ARG A 197 4.73 20.02 -47.45
CA ARG A 197 4.52 18.55 -47.49
C ARG A 197 3.75 18.20 -48.77
N ALA A 198 3.76 16.90 -49.09
CA ALA A 198 3.04 16.37 -50.23
C ALA A 198 3.41 17.10 -51.57
N VAL A 199 4.70 17.39 -51.76
CA VAL A 199 5.22 18.15 -52.90
C VAL A 199 4.79 17.53 -54.24
N LEU A 200 4.77 16.21 -54.34
CA LEU A 200 4.37 15.49 -55.55
C LEU A 200 2.88 15.73 -55.88
N SER A 201 2.00 15.57 -54.88
CA SER A 201 0.56 15.82 -55.09
C SER A 201 0.29 17.27 -55.40
N PHE A 202 1.01 18.21 -54.77
CA PHE A 202 0.92 19.63 -55.08
C PHE A 202 1.35 19.95 -56.51
N GLN A 203 2.42 19.29 -56.98
CA GLN A 203 2.89 19.46 -58.38
C GLN A 203 1.90 18.88 -59.39
N GLU A 204 1.19 17.79 -59.07
CA GLU A 204 0.15 17.22 -59.92
C GLU A 204 -1.09 18.12 -60.01
N GLU A 205 -1.51 18.71 -58.90
CA GLU A 205 -2.64 19.66 -58.86
C GLU A 205 -2.32 21.02 -59.49
N PHE A 206 -1.05 21.38 -59.52
CA PHE A 206 -0.57 22.66 -60.03
C PHE A 206 -0.33 22.64 -61.55
N ARG A 207 -0.31 21.47 -62.16
CA ARG A 207 -0.21 21.28 -63.63
C ARG A 207 -1.58 21.44 -64.29
#